data_dc234f2bc9cb9023e5faf8e87971add3
#
_entry.id   dc234f2bc9cb9023e5faf8e87971add3
#
_cell.length_a   1.000
_cell.length_b   1.000
_cell.length_c   1.000
_cell.angle_alpha   90.00
_cell.angle_beta   90.00
_cell.angle_gamma   90.00
#
_symmetry.space_group_name_H-M   'P 1'
#
loop_
_entity.id
_entity.type
_entity.pdbx_description
1 polymer ?
#
loop_
_entity_poly.entity_id
_entity_poly.type
_entity_poly.pdbx_seq_one_letter_code
_entity_poly.pdbx_strand_id
1 'polypeptide(L)'
;MTIIISGTIDIDSAQMAAAMEAGRPLIEGALTESGCLDSDWCPDPLNPGRIRVFERWGDEASLASHFESRWYLEMRDTIGSFGLRGAAVLKYRVDHQEPVYDDSGAPRADFFTDPA
;
A
#
# COMPACT_ATOMS: atom_id res chain seq x y z
N MET A 1 -0.44 9.97 -14.09
CA MET A 1 -1.42 9.97 -12.98
C MET A 1 -0.97 9.09 -11.86
N THR A 2 -1.13 9.55 -10.66
CA THR A 2 -0.84 8.77 -9.46
C THR A 2 -1.74 7.55 -9.38
N ILE A 3 -1.16 6.44 -8.93
CA ILE A 3 -1.89 5.20 -8.70
C ILE A 3 -1.80 4.88 -7.21
N ILE A 4 -2.94 4.60 -6.59
CA ILE A 4 -3.00 4.11 -5.22
C ILE A 4 -3.34 2.63 -5.27
N ILE A 5 -2.60 1.83 -4.50
CA ILE A 5 -2.93 0.44 -4.23
C ILE A 5 -3.38 0.38 -2.78
N SER A 6 -4.53 -0.20 -2.54
CA SER A 6 -5.09 -0.31 -1.19
C SER A 6 -5.88 -1.59 -1.05
N GLY A 7 -5.72 -2.25 0.09
CA GLY A 7 -6.47 -3.46 0.34
C GLY A 7 -5.97 -4.23 1.54
N THR A 8 -6.30 -5.51 1.56
CA THR A 8 -5.98 -6.40 2.68
C THR A 8 -5.40 -7.72 2.18
N ILE A 9 -4.52 -8.28 2.99
CA ILE A 9 -3.97 -9.61 2.79
C ILE A 9 -4.16 -10.37 4.10
N ASP A 10 -4.73 -11.56 4.02
CA ASP A 10 -4.97 -12.39 5.21
C ASP A 10 -3.97 -13.54 5.26
N ILE A 11 -3.32 -13.69 6.40
CA ILE A 11 -2.36 -14.77 6.69
C ILE A 11 -2.75 -15.47 7.99
N ASP A 12 -2.02 -16.51 8.36
CA ASP A 12 -2.17 -17.13 9.67
C ASP A 12 -1.85 -16.08 10.76
N SER A 13 -2.79 -15.82 11.66
CA SER A 13 -2.64 -14.81 12.70
C SER A 13 -1.44 -15.06 13.61
N ALA A 14 -1.06 -16.33 13.82
CA ALA A 14 0.11 -16.69 14.62
C ALA A 14 1.43 -16.26 13.96
N GLN A 15 1.41 -15.96 12.66
CA GLN A 15 2.60 -15.58 11.89
C GLN A 15 2.74 -14.07 11.73
N MET A 16 1.83 -13.27 12.27
CA MET A 16 1.80 -11.81 12.02
C MET A 16 3.11 -11.12 12.40
N ALA A 17 3.63 -11.37 13.58
CA ALA A 17 4.87 -10.73 14.03
C ALA A 17 6.05 -11.09 13.13
N ALA A 18 6.16 -12.37 12.76
CA ALA A 18 7.21 -12.83 11.86
C ALA A 18 7.06 -12.24 10.45
N ALA A 19 5.83 -12.12 9.95
CA ALA A 19 5.56 -11.54 8.64
C ALA A 19 5.94 -10.05 8.61
N MET A 20 5.62 -9.29 9.66
CA MET A 20 5.99 -7.87 9.75
C MET A 20 7.50 -7.70 9.77
N GLU A 21 8.21 -8.53 10.52
CA GLU A 21 9.65 -8.45 10.60
C GLU A 21 10.32 -8.83 9.27
N ALA A 22 9.84 -9.87 8.61
CA ALA A 22 10.37 -10.31 7.32
C ALA A 22 10.05 -9.30 6.20
N GLY A 23 8.91 -8.62 6.27
CA GLY A 23 8.48 -7.65 5.27
C GLY A 23 9.18 -6.31 5.37
N ARG A 24 9.69 -5.94 6.56
CA ARG A 24 10.28 -4.62 6.77
C ARG A 24 11.37 -4.25 5.75
N PRO A 25 12.42 -5.07 5.52
CA PRO A 25 13.45 -4.70 4.55
C PRO A 25 12.93 -4.64 3.12
N LEU A 26 11.87 -5.37 2.80
CA LEU A 26 11.27 -5.36 1.47
C LEU A 26 10.46 -4.08 1.26
N ILE A 27 9.79 -3.58 2.29
CA ILE A 27 9.11 -2.28 2.27
C ILE A 27 10.15 -1.16 2.12
N GLU A 28 11.23 -1.21 2.89
CA GLU A 28 12.32 -0.25 2.79
C GLU A 28 12.92 -0.24 1.39
N GLY A 29 13.11 -1.41 0.80
CA GLY A 29 13.60 -1.53 -0.57
C GLY A 29 12.64 -0.94 -1.59
N ALA A 30 11.35 -1.21 -1.48
CA ALA A 30 10.35 -0.64 -2.37
C ALA A 30 10.34 0.88 -2.33
N LEU A 31 10.53 1.47 -1.15
CA LEU A 31 10.58 2.92 -0.99
C LEU A 31 11.77 3.56 -1.69
N THR A 32 12.81 2.80 -2.05
CA THR A 32 13.94 3.31 -2.83
C THR A 32 13.67 3.33 -4.34
N GLU A 33 12.60 2.69 -4.81
CA GLU A 33 12.29 2.61 -6.23
C GLU A 33 11.80 3.95 -6.75
N SER A 34 12.21 4.27 -7.99
CA SER A 34 11.77 5.49 -8.66
C SER A 34 10.25 5.51 -8.80
N GLY A 35 9.64 6.62 -8.41
CA GLY A 35 8.18 6.79 -8.49
C GLY A 35 7.39 6.17 -7.34
N CYS A 36 8.03 5.49 -6.41
CA CYS A 36 7.38 5.03 -5.19
C CYS A 36 7.20 6.21 -4.24
N LEU A 37 5.97 6.61 -3.99
CA LEU A 37 5.64 7.74 -3.12
C LEU A 37 5.35 7.27 -1.69
N ASP A 38 4.70 6.12 -1.56
CA ASP A 38 4.41 5.47 -0.28
C ASP A 38 4.38 3.96 -0.48
N SER A 39 4.80 3.23 0.54
CA SER A 39 4.64 1.78 0.63
C SER A 39 4.56 1.41 2.09
N ASP A 40 3.49 0.76 2.49
CA ASP A 40 3.24 0.45 3.89
C ASP A 40 2.43 -0.82 4.08
N TRP A 41 2.74 -1.51 5.16
CA TRP A 41 2.00 -2.65 5.69
C TRP A 41 1.68 -2.40 7.15
N CYS A 42 0.45 -2.72 7.55
CA CYS A 42 0.04 -2.53 8.93
C CYS A 42 -0.87 -3.67 9.36
N PRO A 43 -0.62 -4.30 10.52
CA PRO A 43 -1.59 -5.25 11.06
C PRO A 43 -2.91 -4.54 11.32
N ASP A 44 -4.01 -5.19 10.93
CA ASP A 44 -5.34 -4.65 11.19
C ASP A 44 -5.64 -4.75 12.70
N PRO A 45 -5.99 -3.66 13.36
CA PRO A 45 -6.23 -3.70 14.80
C PRO A 45 -7.47 -4.49 15.23
N LEU A 46 -8.38 -4.75 14.28
CA LEU A 46 -9.65 -5.43 14.58
C LEU A 46 -9.72 -6.86 14.05
N ASN A 47 -8.84 -7.23 13.12
CA ASN A 47 -8.90 -8.53 12.47
C ASN A 47 -7.54 -9.23 12.56
N PRO A 48 -7.36 -10.17 13.52
CA PRO A 48 -6.10 -10.91 13.61
C PRO A 48 -5.78 -11.63 12.30
N GLY A 49 -4.51 -11.56 11.89
CA GLY A 49 -4.07 -12.18 10.63
C GLY A 49 -4.29 -11.31 9.40
N ARG A 50 -4.90 -10.16 9.54
CA ARG A 50 -5.11 -9.24 8.41
C ARG A 50 -4.04 -8.17 8.37
N ILE A 51 -3.42 -8.03 7.19
CA ILE A 51 -2.46 -6.97 6.89
C ILE A 51 -3.16 -5.96 6.00
N ARG A 52 -3.10 -4.68 6.37
CA ARG A 52 -3.55 -3.60 5.50
C ARG A 52 -2.37 -3.12 4.67
N VAL A 53 -2.58 -3.04 3.36
CA VAL A 53 -1.58 -2.64 2.38
C VAL A 53 -1.97 -1.29 1.81
N PHE A 54 -1.01 -0.37 1.77
CA PHE A 54 -1.20 0.92 1.11
C PHE A 54 0.06 1.29 0.34
N GLU A 55 -0.11 1.67 -0.93
CA GLU A 55 1.00 2.13 -1.78
C GLU A 55 0.53 3.29 -2.65
N ARG A 56 1.43 4.22 -2.92
CA ARG A 56 1.22 5.27 -3.91
C ARG A 56 2.38 5.27 -4.90
N TRP A 57 2.05 5.30 -6.17
CA TRP A 57 3.02 5.31 -7.28
C TRP A 57 2.77 6.50 -8.17
N GLY A 58 3.85 7.16 -8.61
CA GLY A 58 3.75 8.38 -9.41
C GLY A 58 3.14 8.20 -10.78
N ASP A 59 3.32 7.01 -11.38
CA ASP A 59 2.80 6.68 -12.70
C ASP A 59 2.77 5.17 -12.94
N GLU A 60 2.18 4.78 -14.07
CA GLU A 60 2.07 3.37 -14.45
C GLU A 60 3.41 2.72 -14.72
N ALA A 61 4.36 3.45 -15.31
CA ALA A 61 5.68 2.91 -15.63
C ALA A 61 6.45 2.54 -14.38
N SER A 62 6.40 3.38 -13.35
CA SER A 62 7.03 3.10 -12.06
C SER A 62 6.42 1.87 -11.39
N LEU A 63 5.10 1.74 -11.43
CA LEU A 63 4.42 0.57 -10.88
C LEU A 63 4.76 -0.69 -11.66
N ALA A 64 4.82 -0.60 -12.98
CA ALA A 64 5.22 -1.74 -13.81
C ALA A 64 6.63 -2.22 -13.47
N SER A 65 7.57 -1.29 -13.28
CA SER A 65 8.94 -1.63 -12.86
C SER A 65 8.95 -2.29 -11.48
N HIS A 66 8.11 -1.81 -10.56
CA HIS A 66 7.98 -2.40 -9.22
C HIS A 66 7.60 -3.87 -9.29
N PHE A 67 6.63 -4.22 -10.14
CA PHE A 67 6.18 -5.61 -10.27
C PHE A 67 7.26 -6.56 -10.80
N GLU A 68 8.30 -6.04 -11.42
CA GLU A 68 9.45 -6.81 -11.88
C GLU A 68 10.63 -6.76 -10.90
N SER A 69 10.55 -5.94 -9.85
CA SER A 69 11.63 -5.76 -8.91
C SER A 69 11.76 -6.93 -7.92
N ARG A 70 12.97 -7.10 -7.38
CA ARG A 70 13.19 -8.09 -6.33
C ARG A 70 12.32 -7.83 -5.10
N TRP A 71 12.04 -6.57 -4.79
CA TRP A 71 11.25 -6.20 -3.61
C TRP A 71 9.83 -6.74 -3.69
N TYR A 72 9.20 -6.60 -4.86
CA TYR A 72 7.87 -7.15 -5.07
C TYR A 72 7.88 -8.69 -5.10
N LEU A 73 8.82 -9.28 -5.86
CA LEU A 73 8.89 -10.72 -6.03
C LEU A 73 9.20 -11.44 -4.71
N GLU A 74 10.16 -10.92 -3.94
CA GLU A 74 10.48 -11.45 -2.62
C GLU A 74 9.32 -11.27 -1.64
N MET A 75 8.61 -10.13 -1.72
CA MET A 75 7.45 -9.88 -0.87
C MET A 75 6.34 -10.90 -1.13
N ARG A 76 6.07 -11.18 -2.40
CA ARG A 76 5.06 -12.17 -2.79
C ARG A 76 5.42 -13.54 -2.25
N ASP A 77 6.68 -13.95 -2.37
CA ASP A 77 7.15 -15.24 -1.88
C ASP A 77 7.11 -15.30 -0.34
N THR A 78 7.49 -14.22 0.31
CA THR A 78 7.47 -14.10 1.78
C THR A 78 6.06 -14.25 2.32
N ILE A 79 5.10 -13.52 1.74
CA ILE A 79 3.68 -13.60 2.13
C ILE A 79 3.15 -15.03 1.94
N GLY A 80 3.50 -15.66 0.83
CA GLY A 80 3.08 -17.03 0.57
C GLY A 80 3.58 -18.02 1.62
N SER A 81 4.74 -17.73 2.23
CA SER A 81 5.33 -18.60 3.25
C SER A 81 4.69 -18.48 4.63
N PHE A 82 3.86 -17.45 4.87
CA PHE A 82 3.23 -17.19 6.16
C PHE A 82 1.77 -17.62 6.22
N GLY A 83 1.37 -18.59 5.41
CA GLY A 83 0.01 -19.13 5.47
C GLY A 83 -1.01 -18.18 4.85
N LEU A 84 -0.75 -17.76 3.61
CA LEU A 84 -1.66 -16.89 2.86
C LEU A 84 -3.05 -17.53 2.76
N ARG A 85 -4.08 -16.82 3.18
CA ARG A 85 -5.47 -17.28 3.19
C ARG A 85 -6.36 -16.51 2.24
N GLY A 86 -5.93 -15.33 1.80
CA GLY A 86 -6.69 -14.53 0.86
C GLY A 86 -6.08 -13.15 0.68
N ALA A 87 -6.51 -12.48 -0.37
CA ALA A 87 -6.09 -11.11 -0.67
C ALA A 87 -7.22 -10.39 -1.38
N ALA A 88 -7.45 -9.14 -1.01
CA ALA A 88 -8.43 -8.26 -1.64
C ALA A 88 -7.78 -6.88 -1.80
N VAL A 89 -7.03 -6.72 -2.88
CA VAL A 89 -6.23 -5.52 -3.14
C VAL A 89 -6.67 -4.91 -4.46
N LEU A 90 -6.97 -3.61 -4.44
CA LEU A 90 -7.41 -2.85 -5.61
C LEU A 90 -6.41 -1.74 -5.92
N LYS A 91 -6.38 -1.33 -7.17
CA LYS A 91 -5.64 -0.13 -7.57
C LYS A 91 -6.60 0.94 -8.05
N TYR A 92 -6.28 2.18 -7.73
CA TYR A 92 -7.10 3.36 -8.02
C TYR A 92 -6.26 4.34 -8.82
N ARG A 93 -6.81 4.85 -9.91
CA ARG A 93 -6.20 5.93 -10.67
C ARG A 93 -6.69 7.25 -10.11
N VAL A 94 -5.74 8.11 -9.72
CA VAL A 94 -6.05 9.38 -9.05
C VAL A 94 -5.85 10.51 -10.06
N ASP A 95 -6.90 11.25 -10.35
CA ASP A 95 -6.85 12.42 -11.23
C ASP A 95 -6.81 13.75 -10.46
N HIS A 96 -7.10 13.71 -9.16
CA HIS A 96 -7.05 14.89 -8.31
C HIS A 96 -6.79 14.48 -6.85
N GLN A 97 -5.96 15.24 -6.17
CA GLN A 97 -5.76 15.09 -4.73
C GLN A 97 -5.74 16.48 -4.09
N GLU A 98 -6.27 16.57 -2.89
CA GLU A 98 -6.28 17.82 -2.12
C GLU A 98 -6.32 17.49 -0.64
N PRO A 99 -6.03 18.47 0.24
CA PRO A 99 -6.16 18.27 1.68
C PRO A 99 -7.60 17.94 2.07
N VAL A 100 -7.76 17.16 3.14
CA VAL A 100 -9.06 16.93 3.75
C VAL A 100 -9.56 18.22 4.43
N TYR A 101 -8.64 18.97 5.01
CA TYR A 101 -8.97 20.18 5.80
C TYR A 101 -8.69 21.41 4.97
N ASP A 102 -9.64 22.34 4.96
CA ASP A 102 -9.45 23.63 4.31
C ASP A 102 -8.59 24.58 5.17
N ASP A 103 -8.35 25.81 4.67
CA ASP A 103 -7.50 26.77 5.37
C ASP A 103 -8.02 27.17 6.75
N SER A 104 -9.31 26.99 7.03
CA SER A 104 -9.90 27.24 8.33
C SER A 104 -9.71 26.07 9.31
N GLY A 105 -9.19 24.95 8.82
CA GLY A 105 -9.05 23.73 9.61
C GLY A 105 -10.31 22.87 9.65
N ALA A 106 -11.31 23.18 8.83
CA ALA A 106 -12.54 22.40 8.77
C ALA A 106 -12.37 21.23 7.76
N PRO A 107 -12.80 20.01 8.14
CA PRO A 107 -12.79 18.89 7.20
C PRO A 107 -13.90 19.08 6.17
N ARG A 108 -13.58 18.77 4.90
CA ARG A 108 -14.53 18.93 3.81
C ARG A 108 -14.62 17.65 3.01
N ALA A 109 -15.84 17.21 2.75
CA ALA A 109 -16.10 16.07 1.88
C ALA A 109 -16.10 16.47 0.41
N ASP A 110 -16.43 17.71 0.10
CA ASP A 110 -16.42 18.25 -1.27
C ASP A 110 -15.00 18.62 -1.68
N PHE A 111 -14.74 18.55 -2.99
CA PHE A 111 -13.45 18.94 -3.56
C PHE A 111 -13.46 20.44 -3.82
N PHE A 112 -12.60 21.17 -3.12
CA PHE A 112 -12.62 22.64 -3.08
C PHE A 112 -11.45 23.28 -3.81
N THR A 113 -10.46 22.50 -4.29
CA THR A 113 -9.34 23.00 -5.11
C THR A 113 -9.46 22.57 -6.58
N ASP A 114 -10.45 21.76 -6.91
CA ASP A 114 -10.68 21.30 -8.27
C ASP A 114 -11.18 22.50 -9.10
N PRO A 115 -10.48 22.86 -10.19
CA PRO A 115 -10.85 24.02 -11.01
C PRO A 115 -12.09 23.79 -11.88
N ALA A 116 -12.65 22.58 -11.88
CA ALA A 116 -13.82 22.29 -12.68
C ALA A 116 -15.00 23.15 -12.33
#